data_df87f18cc9a87c60a2f3e39fd7d22b93
#
_entry.id   df87f18cc9a87c60a2f3e39fd7d22b93
#
_cell.length_a   1.000
_cell.length_b   1.000
_cell.length_c   1.000
_cell.angle_alpha   90.00
_cell.angle_beta   90.00
_cell.angle_gamma   90.00
#
_symmetry.space_group_name_H-M   'P 1'
#
loop_
_entity.id
_entity.type
_entity.pdbx_description
1 polymer ?
#
loop_
_entity_poly.entity_id
_entity_poly.type
_entity_poly.pdbx_seq_one_letter_code
_entity_poly.pdbx_strand_id
1 'polypeptide(L)'
;MIIRSDRALRFFGIFFGGSKGIRGLAFWPFIFIASDTIIDDELINHERIHLRQQIEMFIIPFYVWYLIELYTKGYINISFEKEAYANENDLTYLRKRRIFAFRKYLKN
;
A
#
# COMPACT_ATOMS: atom_id res chain seq x y z
N MET A 1 6.02 4.45 11.45
CA MET A 1 5.24 5.26 12.38
C MET A 1 3.76 5.13 12.05
N ILE A 2 2.98 4.64 13.00
CA ILE A 2 1.56 4.32 12.79
C ILE A 2 0.71 5.43 13.40
N ILE A 3 -0.21 5.98 12.61
CA ILE A 3 -1.09 7.07 13.03
C ILE A 3 -2.54 6.68 12.73
N ARG A 4 -3.42 6.78 13.74
CA ARG A 4 -4.85 6.62 13.49
C ARG A 4 -5.43 7.95 13.05
N SER A 5 -5.98 7.99 11.84
CA SER A 5 -6.53 9.23 11.30
C SER A 5 -7.52 8.97 10.19
N ASP A 6 -8.80 9.11 10.50
CA ASP A 6 -9.85 9.04 9.49
C ASP A 6 -9.78 10.21 8.53
N ARG A 7 -9.33 11.36 9.01
CA ARG A 7 -9.20 12.55 8.18
C ARG A 7 -8.17 12.34 7.07
N ALA A 8 -6.99 11.79 7.41
CA ALA A 8 -5.96 11.50 6.43
C ALA A 8 -6.46 10.48 5.39
N LEU A 9 -7.16 9.46 5.85
CA LEU A 9 -7.69 8.43 4.95
C LEU A 9 -8.73 9.01 3.98
N ARG A 10 -9.59 9.90 4.45
CA ARG A 10 -10.56 10.56 3.57
C ARG A 10 -9.86 11.45 2.55
N PHE A 11 -8.85 12.18 2.99
CA PHE A 11 -8.08 13.04 2.09
C PHE A 11 -7.42 12.23 0.98
N PHE A 12 -6.68 11.19 1.35
CA PHE A 12 -6.00 10.35 0.36
C PHE A 12 -6.96 9.51 -0.45
N GLY A 13 -8.09 9.12 0.12
CA GLY A 13 -9.11 8.35 -0.59
C GLY A 13 -9.67 9.08 -1.81
N ILE A 14 -9.73 10.41 -1.76
CA ILE A 14 -10.18 11.20 -2.91
C ILE A 14 -9.27 10.96 -4.11
N PHE A 15 -7.96 10.86 -3.88
CA PHE A 15 -6.99 10.67 -4.95
C PHE A 15 -6.87 9.21 -5.38
N PHE A 16 -7.07 8.27 -4.47
CA PHE A 16 -6.81 6.84 -4.75
C PHE A 16 -8.08 6.03 -4.95
N GLY A 17 -9.19 6.70 -5.26
CA GLY A 17 -10.40 6.04 -5.73
C GLY A 17 -11.19 5.29 -4.69
N GLY A 18 -10.77 5.31 -3.44
CA GLY A 18 -11.43 4.54 -2.41
C GLY A 18 -11.95 5.39 -1.29
N SER A 19 -13.15 5.90 -1.40
CA SER A 19 -13.80 6.54 -0.26
C SER A 19 -14.42 5.49 0.67
N LYS A 20 -14.62 4.27 0.17
CA LYS A 20 -15.23 3.19 0.96
C LYS A 20 -14.19 2.18 1.32
N GLY A 21 -14.05 1.91 2.61
CA GLY A 21 -13.30 0.78 3.08
C GLY A 21 -11.80 0.90 3.09
N ILE A 22 -11.25 2.09 2.93
CA ILE A 22 -9.83 2.28 3.17
C ILE A 22 -9.59 2.17 4.66
N ARG A 23 -8.97 1.07 5.08
CA ARG A 23 -8.67 0.84 6.50
C ARG A 23 -7.28 1.31 6.86
N GLY A 24 -6.39 1.34 5.89
CA GLY A 24 -5.03 1.78 6.10
C GLY A 24 -4.43 2.33 4.84
N LEU A 25 -3.40 3.13 4.98
CA LEU A 25 -2.69 3.72 3.87
C LEU A 25 -1.25 3.98 4.29
N ALA A 26 -0.32 3.58 3.43
CA ALA A 26 1.09 3.88 3.63
C ALA A 26 1.46 5.13 2.86
N PHE A 27 2.09 6.07 3.55
CA PHE A 27 2.73 7.23 2.92
C PHE A 27 4.01 7.47 3.71
N TRP A 28 5.12 7.01 3.15
CA TRP A 28 6.38 6.97 3.87
C TRP A 28 6.70 8.29 4.54
N PRO A 29 7.12 8.32 5.80
CA PRO A 29 7.39 7.18 6.68
C PRO A 29 6.19 6.77 7.54
N PHE A 30 4.99 7.17 7.18
CA PHE A 30 3.79 6.99 8.01
C PHE A 30 2.90 5.86 7.49
N ILE A 31 2.20 5.22 8.42
CA ILE A 31 1.09 4.32 8.13
C ILE A 31 -0.14 4.93 8.81
N PHE A 32 -1.16 5.27 8.04
CA PHE A 32 -2.40 5.81 8.57
C PHE A 32 -3.44 4.70 8.66
N ILE A 33 -4.08 4.57 9.82
CA ILE A 33 -5.06 3.52 10.09
C ILE A 33 -6.38 4.16 10.51
N ALA A 34 -7.50 3.63 10.02
CA ALA A 34 -8.82 4.10 10.41
C ALA A 34 -9.05 3.87 11.90
N SER A 35 -9.83 4.77 12.53
CA SER A 35 -10.03 4.73 13.98
C SER A 35 -10.77 3.50 14.45
N ASP A 36 -11.63 2.93 13.60
CA ASP A 36 -12.46 1.76 13.92
C ASP A 36 -11.84 0.43 13.47
N THR A 37 -10.64 0.47 12.91
CA THR A 37 -9.99 -0.72 12.38
C THR A 37 -9.14 -1.38 13.45
N ILE A 38 -9.26 -2.70 13.57
CA ILE A 38 -8.40 -3.49 14.43
C ILE A 38 -7.04 -3.62 13.76
N ILE A 39 -5.99 -3.21 14.46
CA ILE A 39 -4.63 -3.32 13.94
C ILE A 39 -4.13 -4.72 14.24
N ASP A 40 -3.90 -5.50 13.18
CA ASP A 40 -3.30 -6.81 13.30
C ASP A 40 -1.99 -6.89 12.51
N ASP A 41 -1.28 -8.00 12.67
CA ASP A 41 0.03 -8.16 12.04
C ASP A 41 -0.05 -8.18 10.52
N GLU A 42 -1.12 -8.74 9.96
CA GLU A 42 -1.29 -8.79 8.51
C GLU A 42 -1.46 -7.39 7.93
N LEU A 43 -2.28 -6.57 8.57
CA LEU A 43 -2.50 -5.19 8.12
C LEU A 43 -1.20 -4.39 8.15
N ILE A 44 -0.48 -4.47 9.25
CA ILE A 44 0.78 -3.76 9.40
C ILE A 44 1.81 -4.26 8.38
N ASN A 45 1.88 -5.57 8.18
CA ASN A 45 2.80 -6.14 7.19
C ASN A 45 2.47 -5.65 5.78
N HIS A 46 1.18 -5.62 5.42
CA HIS A 46 0.71 -5.12 4.13
C HIS A 46 1.19 -3.68 3.90
N GLU A 47 0.94 -2.81 4.89
CA GLU A 47 1.34 -1.40 4.74
C GLU A 47 2.86 -1.22 4.75
N ARG A 48 3.59 -2.05 5.49
CA ARG A 48 5.05 -2.00 5.47
C ARG A 48 5.63 -2.43 4.14
N ILE A 49 4.98 -3.36 3.44
CA ILE A 49 5.38 -3.69 2.07
C ILE A 49 5.29 -2.46 1.19
N HIS A 50 4.19 -1.71 1.29
CA HIS A 50 4.04 -0.47 0.54
C HIS A 50 5.11 0.56 0.91
N LEU A 51 5.46 0.68 2.19
CA LEU A 51 6.54 1.59 2.59
C LEU A 51 7.86 1.22 1.91
N ARG A 52 8.15 -0.07 1.82
CA ARG A 52 9.36 -0.55 1.14
C ARG A 52 9.33 -0.22 -0.34
N GLN A 53 8.18 -0.43 -0.99
CA GLN A 53 7.99 -0.08 -2.39
C GLN A 53 8.21 1.42 -2.61
N GLN A 54 7.69 2.25 -1.71
CA GLN A 54 7.81 3.70 -1.81
C GLN A 54 9.25 4.16 -1.71
N ILE A 55 10.02 3.58 -0.79
CA ILE A 55 11.44 3.92 -0.64
C ILE A 55 12.21 3.54 -1.90
N GLU A 56 11.94 2.37 -2.46
CA GLU A 56 12.64 1.89 -3.65
C GLU A 56 12.42 2.79 -4.85
N MET A 57 11.22 3.32 -4.99
CA MET A 57 10.86 4.11 -6.16
C MET A 57 10.89 5.61 -5.91
N PHE A 58 11.38 6.03 -4.73
CA PHE A 58 11.21 7.41 -4.30
C PHE A 58 9.72 7.76 -4.28
N ILE A 59 9.24 8.27 -3.21
CA ILE A 59 7.80 8.38 -2.90
C ILE A 59 6.95 8.94 -4.04
N ILE A 60 7.38 10.02 -4.69
CA ILE A 60 6.59 10.66 -5.73
C ILE A 60 6.44 9.79 -6.98
N PRO A 61 7.52 9.23 -7.56
CA PRO A 61 7.37 8.30 -8.69
C PRO A 61 6.51 7.08 -8.35
N PHE A 62 6.59 6.59 -7.10
CA PHE A 62 5.73 5.48 -6.67
C PHE A 62 4.25 5.85 -6.86
N TYR A 63 3.83 7.01 -6.37
CA TYR A 63 2.44 7.40 -6.45
C TYR A 63 1.99 7.72 -7.87
N VAL A 64 2.87 8.28 -8.70
CA VAL A 64 2.55 8.50 -10.11
C VAL A 64 2.28 7.15 -10.78
N TRP A 65 3.14 6.16 -10.58
CA TRP A 65 2.97 4.83 -11.15
C TRP A 65 1.70 4.16 -10.61
N TYR A 66 1.48 4.27 -9.28
CA TYR A 66 0.30 3.73 -8.64
C TYR A 66 -0.98 4.27 -9.28
N LEU A 67 -1.05 5.58 -9.48
CA LEU A 67 -2.23 6.20 -10.08
C LEU A 67 -2.42 5.79 -11.55
N ILE A 68 -1.33 5.66 -12.30
CA ILE A 68 -1.42 5.18 -13.67
C ILE A 68 -2.04 3.78 -13.70
N GLU A 69 -1.57 2.89 -12.85
CA GLU A 69 -2.13 1.54 -12.79
C GLU A 69 -3.58 1.53 -12.30
N LEU A 70 -3.90 2.38 -11.32
CA LEU A 70 -5.26 2.48 -10.80
C LEU A 70 -6.24 2.83 -11.92
N TYR A 71 -5.91 3.83 -12.73
CA TYR A 71 -6.83 4.30 -13.76
C TYR A 71 -6.79 3.48 -15.03
N THR A 72 -5.74 2.70 -15.27
CA THR A 72 -5.65 1.85 -16.47
C THR A 72 -6.03 0.40 -16.22
N LYS A 73 -5.82 -0.11 -15.00
CA LYS A 73 -6.02 -1.54 -14.70
C LYS A 73 -7.02 -1.80 -13.59
N GLY A 74 -7.37 -0.78 -12.81
CA GLY A 74 -8.21 -0.93 -11.62
C GLY A 74 -7.42 -1.35 -10.39
N TYR A 75 -8.01 -1.11 -9.21
CA TYR A 75 -7.32 -1.28 -7.93
C TYR A 75 -6.75 -2.68 -7.72
N ILE A 76 -7.55 -3.72 -8.00
CA ILE A 76 -7.11 -5.10 -7.73
C ILE A 76 -5.96 -5.54 -8.63
N ASN A 77 -5.72 -4.82 -9.71
CA ASN A 77 -4.67 -5.17 -10.68
C ASN A 77 -3.44 -4.26 -10.56
N ILE A 78 -3.41 -3.36 -9.59
CA ILE A 78 -2.22 -2.55 -9.33
C ILE A 78 -1.10 -3.48 -8.84
N SER A 79 0.07 -3.43 -9.48
CA SER A 79 1.18 -4.31 -9.15
C SER A 79 1.60 -4.19 -7.69
N PHE A 80 1.63 -2.97 -7.15
CA PHE A 80 1.99 -2.75 -5.75
C PHE A 80 1.00 -3.42 -4.80
N GLU A 81 -0.30 -3.35 -5.11
CA GLU A 81 -1.31 -4.00 -4.29
C GLU A 81 -1.26 -5.51 -4.43
N LYS A 82 -1.04 -6.02 -5.64
CA LYS A 82 -0.89 -7.46 -5.84
C LYS A 82 0.25 -8.02 -5.01
N GLU A 83 1.39 -7.35 -5.00
CA GLU A 83 2.51 -7.78 -4.17
C GLU A 83 2.13 -7.80 -2.71
N ALA A 84 1.50 -6.74 -2.22
CA ALA A 84 1.14 -6.61 -0.82
C ALA A 84 0.13 -7.67 -0.39
N TYR A 85 -0.94 -7.86 -1.17
CA TYR A 85 -1.95 -8.86 -0.84
C TYR A 85 -1.43 -10.28 -0.92
N ALA A 86 -0.53 -10.56 -1.87
CA ALA A 86 0.02 -11.91 -2.00
C ALA A 86 0.95 -12.28 -0.83
N ASN A 87 1.52 -11.30 -0.15
CA ASN A 87 2.55 -11.54 0.85
C ASN A 87 2.23 -11.03 2.25
N GLU A 88 1.04 -10.44 2.43
CA GLU A 88 0.70 -9.86 3.74
C GLU A 88 0.63 -10.89 4.86
N ASN A 89 0.33 -12.15 4.54
CA ASN A 89 0.24 -13.21 5.52
C ASN A 89 1.61 -13.77 5.93
N ASP A 90 2.64 -13.47 5.15
CA ASP A 90 4.01 -13.90 5.46
C ASP A 90 4.73 -12.80 6.21
N LEU A 91 4.74 -12.89 7.53
CA LEU A 91 5.31 -11.84 8.39
C LEU A 91 6.83 -11.72 8.25
N THR A 92 7.47 -12.68 7.58
CA THR A 92 8.92 -12.63 7.32
C THR A 92 9.24 -12.14 5.91
N TYR A 93 8.22 -11.78 5.13
CA TYR A 93 8.40 -11.45 3.72
C TYR A 93 9.42 -10.33 3.49
N LEU A 94 9.37 -9.25 4.27
CA LEU A 94 10.28 -8.12 4.08
C LEU A 94 11.75 -8.47 4.30
N ARG A 95 12.03 -9.52 5.08
CA ARG A 95 13.41 -9.97 5.29
C ARG A 95 14.02 -10.61 4.05
N LYS A 96 13.18 -11.27 3.24
CA LYS A 96 13.62 -12.02 2.07
C LYS A 96 13.24 -11.36 0.76
N ARG A 97 12.48 -10.25 0.83
CA ARG A 97 12.00 -9.56 -0.36
C ARG A 97 13.16 -8.93 -1.13
N ARG A 98 13.14 -9.12 -2.45
CA ARG A 98 14.13 -8.51 -3.33
C ARG A 98 13.71 -7.09 -3.69
N ILE A 99 14.70 -6.25 -4.00
CA ILE A 99 14.43 -4.89 -4.45
C ILE A 99 13.58 -4.92 -5.73
N PHE A 100 12.62 -4.02 -5.82
CA PHE A 100 11.68 -3.93 -6.95
C PHE A 100 10.89 -5.22 -7.18
N ALA A 101 10.58 -5.95 -6.10
CA ALA A 101 9.84 -7.20 -6.21
C ALA A 101 8.45 -7.02 -6.83
N PHE A 102 7.86 -5.82 -6.76
CA PHE A 102 6.55 -5.56 -7.36
C PHE A 102 6.53 -5.87 -8.87
N ARG A 103 7.68 -5.87 -9.53
CA ARG A 103 7.76 -6.12 -10.97
C ARG A 103 7.21 -7.49 -11.37
N LYS A 104 7.24 -8.45 -10.46
CA LYS A 104 6.65 -9.77 -10.72
C LYS A 104 5.14 -9.69 -10.94
N TYR A 105 4.52 -8.64 -10.44
CA TYR A 105 3.07 -8.49 -10.42
C TYR A 105 2.56 -7.53 -11.47
N LEU A 106 3.42 -7.07 -12.37
CA LEU A 106 3.03 -6.15 -13.44
C LEU A 106 2.11 -6.80 -14.47
N LYS A 107 2.22 -8.11 -14.66
CA LYS A 107 1.36 -8.83 -15.60
C LYS A 107 0.02 -9.12 -14.96
N ASN A 108 -1.03 -8.90 -15.72
CA ASN A 108 -2.39 -9.20 -15.29
C ASN A 108 -2.70 -10.68 -15.40
#